data_f4f6d707a7e4f9dbba71a04be32b2cd1
#
_entry.id   f4f6d707a7e4f9dbba71a04be32b2cd1
#
_cell.length_a   1.000
_cell.length_b   1.000
_cell.length_c   1.000
_cell.angle_alpha   90.00
_cell.angle_beta   90.00
_cell.angle_gamma   90.00
#
_symmetry.space_group_name_H-M   'P 1'
#
loop_
_entity.id
_entity.type
_entity.pdbx_description
1 polymer ?
#
loop_
_entity_poly.entity_id
_entity_poly.type
_entity_poly.pdbx_seq_one_letter_code
_entity_poly.pdbx_strand_id
1 'polypeptide(L)'
;MSTEPEARKEMIMAVSDQGRLTAMRSVLFHVGVAGRAGINVTDFNCLALLDKEGPLTPHDLAVRLGLTRGGAITAVVDRLQRAGYVRRGRDAVDRRRVLVELVREGPYRALQEILGDLNRAYADLAADYSDAELTVIHDFAVRADDVMRKQTRRLWRD
;
A
#
# COMPACT_ATOMS: atom_id res chain seq x y z
N MET A 1 26.58 30.78 11.94
CA MET A 1 25.74 31.03 10.75
C MET A 1 26.08 29.91 9.76
N SER A 2 25.16 28.94 9.58
CA SER A 2 25.33 27.90 8.56
C SER A 2 25.35 28.53 7.18
N THR A 3 26.26 28.06 6.32
CA THR A 3 26.30 28.50 4.93
C THR A 3 25.07 27.95 4.18
N GLU A 4 24.60 28.64 3.13
CA GLU A 4 23.43 28.24 2.34
C GLU A 4 23.52 26.76 1.83
N PRO A 5 24.69 26.25 1.39
CA PRO A 5 24.88 24.83 1.04
C PRO A 5 24.69 23.86 2.21
N GLU A 6 25.05 24.28 3.43
CA GLU A 6 24.92 23.45 4.63
C GLU A 6 23.47 23.37 5.10
N ALA A 7 22.73 24.47 5.11
CA ALA A 7 21.30 24.50 5.40
C ALA A 7 20.50 23.61 4.41
N ARG A 8 20.85 23.64 3.11
CA ARG A 8 20.23 22.75 2.11
C ARG A 8 20.50 21.26 2.40
N LYS A 9 21.72 20.92 2.78
CA LYS A 9 22.09 19.53 3.12
C LYS A 9 21.32 19.05 4.36
N GLU A 10 21.24 19.87 5.37
CA GLU A 10 20.44 19.57 6.59
C GLU A 10 18.98 19.32 6.25
N MET A 11 18.37 20.14 5.39
CA MET A 11 16.98 19.98 4.97
C MET A 11 16.77 18.66 4.18
N ILE A 12 17.69 18.32 3.27
CA ILE A 12 17.61 17.03 2.54
C ILE A 12 17.66 15.85 3.52
N MET A 13 18.53 15.90 4.53
CA MET A 13 18.60 14.87 5.56
C MET A 13 17.32 14.79 6.38
N ALA A 14 16.79 15.93 6.80
CA ALA A 14 15.54 15.98 7.57
C ALA A 14 14.36 15.38 6.79
N VAL A 15 14.23 15.69 5.50
CA VAL A 15 13.20 15.11 4.61
C VAL A 15 13.37 13.59 4.51
N SER A 16 14.61 13.10 4.34
CA SER A 16 14.89 11.65 4.27
C SER A 16 14.54 10.94 5.58
N ASP A 17 14.91 11.53 6.71
CA ASP A 17 14.63 10.98 8.04
C ASP A 17 13.13 10.95 8.33
N GLN A 18 12.41 12.01 7.98
CA GLN A 18 10.95 12.05 8.11
C GLN A 18 10.29 10.99 7.22
N GLY A 19 10.79 10.78 6.01
CA GLY A 19 10.29 9.73 5.11
C GLY A 19 10.44 8.33 5.72
N ARG A 20 11.59 8.01 6.33
CA ARG A 20 11.81 6.73 7.03
C ARG A 20 10.86 6.55 8.23
N LEU A 21 10.68 7.62 9.01
CA LEU A 21 9.78 7.59 10.16
C LEU A 21 8.33 7.39 9.74
N THR A 22 7.89 8.06 8.68
CA THR A 22 6.55 7.89 8.13
C THR A 22 6.33 6.46 7.61
N ALA A 23 7.30 5.89 6.90
CA ALA A 23 7.24 4.50 6.44
C ALA A 23 7.10 3.51 7.62
N MET A 24 7.87 3.69 8.69
CA MET A 24 7.74 2.86 9.90
C MET A 24 6.35 2.99 10.55
N ARG A 25 5.83 4.21 10.68
CA ARG A 25 4.49 4.46 11.24
C ARG A 25 3.38 3.87 10.38
N SER A 26 3.53 3.91 9.05
CA SER A 26 2.60 3.26 8.12
C SER A 26 2.53 1.76 8.34
N VAL A 27 3.67 1.09 8.57
CA VAL A 27 3.68 -0.34 8.91
C VAL A 27 2.91 -0.61 10.21
N LEU A 28 3.15 0.18 11.26
CA LEU A 28 2.43 0.03 12.54
C LEU A 28 0.92 0.29 12.39
N PHE A 29 0.54 1.28 11.59
CA PHE A 29 -0.86 1.56 11.28
C PHE A 29 -1.51 0.36 10.57
N HIS A 30 -0.87 -0.21 9.55
CA HIS A 30 -1.38 -1.40 8.84
C HIS A 30 -1.50 -2.61 9.77
N VAL A 31 -0.55 -2.80 10.71
CA VAL A 31 -0.67 -3.85 11.75
C VAL A 31 -1.93 -3.63 12.60
N GLY A 32 -2.16 -2.39 13.04
CA GLY A 32 -3.35 -2.03 13.82
C GLY A 32 -4.66 -2.26 13.07
N VAL A 33 -4.73 -1.84 11.81
CA VAL A 33 -5.91 -2.05 10.94
C VAL A 33 -6.18 -3.53 10.72
N ALA A 34 -5.14 -4.29 10.36
CA ALA A 34 -5.24 -5.74 10.15
C ALA A 34 -5.72 -6.46 11.42
N GLY A 35 -5.17 -6.10 12.58
CA GLY A 35 -5.57 -6.66 13.87
C GLY A 35 -7.04 -6.40 14.20
N ARG A 36 -7.55 -5.18 13.95
CA ARG A 36 -9.00 -4.88 14.14
C ARG A 36 -9.90 -5.66 13.21
N ALA A 37 -9.43 -5.97 12.01
CA ALA A 37 -10.17 -6.75 11.01
C ALA A 37 -10.04 -8.27 11.20
N GLY A 38 -9.24 -8.74 12.17
CA GLY A 38 -9.00 -10.17 12.41
C GLY A 38 -8.22 -10.85 11.29
N ILE A 39 -7.43 -10.09 10.52
CA ILE A 39 -6.57 -10.57 9.44
C ILE A 39 -5.10 -10.23 9.72
N ASN A 40 -4.16 -10.81 8.98
CA ASN A 40 -2.75 -10.43 9.10
C ASN A 40 -2.36 -9.32 8.11
N VAL A 41 -1.17 -8.74 8.28
CA VAL A 41 -0.67 -7.64 7.45
C VAL A 41 -0.52 -8.04 5.98
N THR A 42 -0.13 -9.27 5.68
CA THR A 42 -0.02 -9.74 4.30
C THR A 42 -1.41 -9.81 3.63
N ASP A 43 -2.41 -10.27 4.37
CA ASP A 43 -3.80 -10.29 3.94
C ASP A 43 -4.29 -8.85 3.68
N PHE A 44 -4.03 -7.92 4.60
CA PHE A 44 -4.37 -6.51 4.42
C PHE A 44 -3.68 -5.89 3.20
N ASN A 45 -2.38 -6.13 3.00
CA ASN A 45 -1.65 -5.63 1.83
C ASN A 45 -2.21 -6.21 0.51
N CYS A 46 -2.67 -7.47 0.52
CA CYS A 46 -3.36 -8.07 -0.62
C CYS A 46 -4.65 -7.31 -0.97
N LEU A 47 -5.46 -6.98 0.05
CA LEU A 47 -6.69 -6.19 -0.14
C LEU A 47 -6.40 -4.78 -0.66
N ALA A 48 -5.37 -4.12 -0.13
CA ALA A 48 -4.96 -2.79 -0.56
C ALA A 48 -4.51 -2.76 -2.04
N LEU A 49 -3.80 -3.81 -2.50
CA LEU A 49 -3.44 -3.95 -3.91
C LEU A 49 -4.68 -4.13 -4.80
N LEU A 50 -5.60 -5.01 -4.40
CA LEU A 50 -6.83 -5.26 -5.15
C LEU A 50 -7.75 -4.04 -5.19
N ASP A 51 -7.75 -3.22 -4.14
CA ASP A 51 -8.51 -1.98 -4.12
C ASP A 51 -7.96 -0.93 -5.09
N LYS A 52 -6.64 -0.82 -5.16
CA LYS A 52 -5.93 0.17 -5.97
C LYS A 52 -5.81 -0.23 -7.44
N GLU A 53 -5.52 -1.49 -7.73
CA GLU A 53 -5.18 -1.97 -9.08
C GLU A 53 -6.32 -2.75 -9.74
N GLY A 54 -7.38 -3.10 -8.99
CA GLY A 54 -8.47 -3.94 -9.47
C GLY A 54 -8.16 -5.44 -9.38
N PRO A 55 -8.91 -6.28 -10.11
CA PRO A 55 -8.71 -7.72 -10.13
C PRO A 55 -7.33 -8.12 -10.64
N LEU A 56 -6.65 -9.01 -9.91
CA LEU A 56 -5.30 -9.49 -10.23
C LEU A 56 -5.25 -11.03 -10.23
N THR A 57 -4.32 -11.61 -11.01
CA THR A 57 -4.06 -13.05 -10.90
C THR A 57 -3.34 -13.37 -9.60
N PRO A 58 -3.45 -14.61 -9.06
CA PRO A 58 -2.65 -15.01 -7.89
C PRO A 58 -1.14 -14.86 -8.13
N HIS A 59 -0.66 -15.06 -9.35
CA HIS A 59 0.74 -14.83 -9.71
C HIS A 59 1.13 -13.35 -9.56
N ASP A 60 0.33 -12.44 -10.12
CA ASP A 60 0.59 -11.00 -10.04
C ASP A 60 0.57 -10.50 -8.59
N LEU A 61 -0.37 -11.01 -7.77
CA LEU A 61 -0.41 -10.72 -6.33
C LEU A 61 0.85 -11.22 -5.62
N ALA A 62 1.30 -12.45 -5.90
CA ALA A 62 2.51 -13.00 -5.29
C ALA A 62 3.74 -12.12 -5.60
N VAL A 63 3.92 -11.73 -6.87
CA VAL A 63 5.04 -10.89 -7.31
C VAL A 63 5.02 -9.53 -6.60
N ARG A 64 3.84 -8.87 -6.53
CA ARG A 64 3.72 -7.54 -5.89
C ARG A 64 3.88 -7.58 -4.37
N LEU A 65 3.49 -8.69 -3.74
CA LEU A 65 3.63 -8.90 -2.30
C LEU A 65 4.99 -9.48 -1.90
N GLY A 66 5.88 -9.77 -2.85
CA GLY A 66 7.18 -10.38 -2.59
C GLY A 66 7.09 -11.81 -2.03
N LEU A 67 6.03 -12.54 -2.37
CA LEU A 67 5.82 -13.91 -1.92
C LEU A 67 6.54 -14.89 -2.85
N THR A 68 7.70 -15.38 -2.42
CA THR A 68 8.57 -16.27 -3.22
C THR A 68 8.15 -17.74 -3.17
N ARG A 69 7.36 -18.16 -2.19
CA ARG A 69 6.87 -19.54 -2.05
C ARG A 69 5.51 -19.69 -2.73
N GLY A 70 5.40 -20.57 -3.73
CA GLY A 70 4.19 -20.75 -4.56
C GLY A 70 2.88 -21.04 -3.78
N GLY A 71 2.96 -21.68 -2.60
CA GLY A 71 1.79 -21.92 -1.75
C GLY A 71 1.34 -20.71 -0.90
N ALA A 72 2.21 -19.71 -0.70
CA ALA A 72 1.92 -18.60 0.21
C ALA A 72 0.74 -17.74 -0.27
N ILE A 73 0.70 -17.40 -1.54
CA ILE A 73 -0.41 -16.60 -2.09
C ILE A 73 -1.73 -17.37 -2.11
N THR A 74 -1.69 -18.67 -2.36
CA THR A 74 -2.89 -19.52 -2.30
C THR A 74 -3.50 -19.48 -0.90
N ALA A 75 -2.67 -19.64 0.14
CA ALA A 75 -3.10 -19.56 1.53
C ALA A 75 -3.69 -18.17 1.91
N VAL A 76 -3.09 -17.08 1.41
CA VAL A 76 -3.62 -15.71 1.56
C VAL A 76 -5.02 -15.60 0.94
N VAL A 77 -5.13 -15.97 -0.34
CA VAL A 77 -6.41 -15.88 -1.07
C VAL A 77 -7.48 -16.76 -0.46
N ASP A 78 -7.15 -17.98 -0.01
CA ASP A 78 -8.08 -18.90 0.63
C ASP A 78 -8.60 -18.35 1.97
N ARG A 79 -7.73 -17.72 2.79
CA ARG A 79 -8.16 -17.07 4.03
C ARG A 79 -9.10 -15.90 3.75
N LEU A 80 -8.70 -15.02 2.83
CA LEU A 80 -9.49 -13.85 2.45
C LEU A 80 -10.83 -14.23 1.83
N GLN A 81 -10.87 -15.29 1.03
CA GLN A 81 -12.13 -15.81 0.46
C GLN A 81 -13.04 -16.39 1.53
N ARG A 82 -12.51 -17.19 2.46
CA ARG A 82 -13.31 -17.72 3.59
C ARG A 82 -13.84 -16.62 4.50
N ALA A 83 -13.09 -15.54 4.66
CA ALA A 83 -13.49 -14.38 5.44
C ALA A 83 -14.41 -13.40 4.66
N GLY A 84 -14.71 -13.66 3.39
CA GLY A 84 -15.64 -12.86 2.59
C GLY A 84 -15.04 -11.54 2.01
N TYR A 85 -13.72 -11.38 2.04
CA TYR A 85 -13.05 -10.19 1.51
C TYR A 85 -12.79 -10.25 -0.01
N VAL A 86 -12.61 -11.45 -0.55
CA VAL A 86 -12.33 -11.64 -1.97
C VAL A 86 -13.13 -12.80 -2.54
N ARG A 87 -13.27 -12.79 -3.85
CA ARG A 87 -13.78 -13.93 -4.62
C ARG A 87 -12.85 -14.26 -5.78
N ARG A 88 -12.90 -15.51 -6.25
CA ARG A 88 -12.24 -15.91 -7.49
C ARG A 88 -13.22 -15.76 -8.65
N GLY A 89 -12.78 -15.07 -9.68
CA GLY A 89 -13.48 -14.88 -10.93
C GLY A 89 -12.69 -15.43 -12.13
N ARG A 90 -13.27 -15.33 -13.30
CA ARG A 90 -12.61 -15.62 -14.58
C ARG A 90 -12.38 -14.31 -15.32
N ASP A 91 -11.22 -14.17 -15.96
CA ASP A 91 -10.93 -13.04 -16.82
C ASP A 91 -11.96 -13.02 -17.99
N ALA A 92 -12.48 -11.82 -18.30
CA ALA A 92 -13.48 -11.66 -19.37
C ALA A 92 -12.91 -11.90 -20.77
N VAL A 93 -11.59 -11.68 -20.95
CA VAL A 93 -10.90 -11.84 -22.24
C VAL A 93 -10.30 -13.24 -22.35
N ASP A 94 -9.63 -13.72 -21.30
CA ASP A 94 -9.05 -15.06 -21.27
C ASP A 94 -9.63 -15.87 -20.11
N ARG A 95 -10.67 -16.65 -20.41
CA ARG A 95 -11.37 -17.50 -19.43
C ARG A 95 -10.50 -18.57 -18.75
N ARG A 96 -9.27 -18.81 -19.24
CA ARG A 96 -8.30 -19.72 -18.59
C ARG A 96 -7.66 -19.07 -17.36
N ARG A 97 -7.62 -17.73 -17.33
CA ARG A 97 -7.03 -16.97 -16.23
C ARG A 97 -8.03 -16.85 -15.07
N VAL A 98 -7.57 -17.20 -13.89
CA VAL A 98 -8.29 -16.96 -12.63
C VAL A 98 -7.86 -15.59 -12.11
N LEU A 99 -8.84 -14.75 -11.77
CA LEU A 99 -8.63 -13.46 -11.11
C LEU A 99 -9.10 -13.54 -9.67
N VAL A 100 -8.42 -12.82 -8.81
CA VAL A 100 -8.86 -12.53 -7.44
C VAL A 100 -9.47 -11.14 -7.46
N GLU A 101 -10.71 -11.04 -7.02
CA GLU A 101 -11.50 -9.82 -7.03
C GLU A 101 -11.85 -9.42 -5.61
N LEU A 102 -11.77 -8.14 -5.31
CA LEU A 102 -12.19 -7.58 -4.03
C LEU A 102 -13.72 -7.59 -3.92
N VAL A 103 -14.24 -8.06 -2.79
CA VAL A 103 -15.66 -7.92 -2.42
C VAL A 103 -15.79 -6.66 -1.58
N ARG A 104 -16.37 -5.60 -2.15
CA ARG A 104 -16.45 -4.28 -1.50
C ARG A 104 -17.50 -4.20 -0.40
N GLU A 105 -18.46 -5.12 -0.43
CA GLU A 105 -19.49 -5.26 0.58
C GLU A 105 -18.98 -6.10 1.78
N GLY A 106 -19.77 -6.15 2.85
CA GLY A 106 -19.47 -7.00 4.00
C GLY A 106 -18.24 -6.54 4.79
N PRO A 107 -17.32 -7.44 5.13
CA PRO A 107 -16.23 -7.14 6.06
C PRO A 107 -15.25 -6.06 5.53
N TYR A 108 -15.11 -5.91 4.22
CA TYR A 108 -14.24 -4.88 3.66
C TYR A 108 -14.75 -3.46 3.92
N ARG A 109 -16.07 -3.28 4.08
CA ARG A 109 -16.67 -1.97 4.39
C ARG A 109 -16.13 -1.39 5.70
N ALA A 110 -15.98 -2.22 6.73
CA ALA A 110 -15.42 -1.77 8.01
C ALA A 110 -13.94 -1.31 7.86
N LEU A 111 -13.16 -1.97 6.98
CA LEU A 111 -11.81 -1.51 6.65
C LEU A 111 -11.83 -0.17 5.92
N GLN A 112 -12.77 0.02 4.99
CA GLN A 112 -12.91 1.29 4.28
C GLN A 112 -13.25 2.46 5.22
N GLU A 113 -14.02 2.23 6.27
CA GLU A 113 -14.33 3.25 7.28
C GLU A 113 -13.06 3.71 8.01
N ILE A 114 -12.22 2.76 8.48
CA ILE A 114 -10.95 3.07 9.16
C ILE A 114 -9.99 3.81 8.22
N LEU A 115 -9.87 3.37 6.97
CA LEU A 115 -9.02 4.01 5.97
C LEU A 115 -9.57 5.38 5.56
N GLY A 116 -10.89 5.53 5.55
CA GLY A 116 -11.58 6.80 5.29
C GLY A 116 -11.25 7.87 6.32
N ASP A 117 -11.12 7.51 7.60
CA ASP A 117 -10.69 8.43 8.65
C ASP A 117 -9.27 8.96 8.39
N LEU A 118 -8.35 8.08 8.02
CA LEU A 118 -6.99 8.49 7.64
C LEU A 118 -7.00 9.39 6.41
N ASN A 119 -7.78 9.04 5.38
CA ASN A 119 -7.88 9.84 4.16
C ASN A 119 -8.45 11.24 4.44
N ARG A 120 -9.44 11.36 5.34
CA ARG A 120 -9.97 12.66 5.77
C ARG A 120 -8.91 13.49 6.47
N ALA A 121 -8.17 12.89 7.42
CA ALA A 121 -7.09 13.57 8.12
C ALA A 121 -5.98 14.06 7.15
N TYR A 122 -5.66 13.30 6.12
CA TYR A 122 -4.73 13.76 5.07
C TYR A 122 -5.33 14.87 4.20
N ALA A 123 -6.62 14.81 3.90
CA ALA A 123 -7.29 15.88 3.14
C ALA A 123 -7.33 17.19 3.94
N ASP A 124 -7.62 17.12 5.24
CA ASP A 124 -7.61 18.28 6.15
C ASP A 124 -6.20 18.88 6.22
N LEU A 125 -5.17 18.05 6.38
CA LEU A 125 -3.77 18.52 6.35
C LEU A 125 -3.40 19.16 5.01
N ALA A 126 -3.84 18.58 3.89
CA ALA A 126 -3.55 19.08 2.57
C ALA A 126 -4.23 20.44 2.29
N ALA A 127 -5.34 20.74 2.95
CA ALA A 127 -6.05 22.01 2.80
C ALA A 127 -5.25 23.23 3.29
N ASP A 128 -4.21 23.02 4.09
CA ASP A 128 -3.31 24.08 4.57
C ASP A 128 -2.29 24.54 3.50
N TYR A 129 -2.20 23.83 2.37
CA TYR A 129 -1.22 24.08 1.31
C TYR A 129 -1.88 24.66 0.05
N SER A 130 -1.18 25.54 -0.64
CA SER A 130 -1.58 26.05 -1.96
C SER A 130 -1.47 24.96 -3.04
N ASP A 131 -2.17 25.15 -4.16
CA ASP A 131 -2.11 24.23 -5.30
C ASP A 131 -0.67 24.02 -5.83
N ALA A 132 0.15 25.06 -5.81
CA ALA A 132 1.56 24.99 -6.22
C ALA A 132 2.37 24.11 -5.25
N GLU A 133 2.18 24.28 -3.95
CA GLU A 133 2.84 23.45 -2.93
C GLU A 133 2.37 22.00 -2.99
N LEU A 134 1.05 21.78 -3.16
CA LEU A 134 0.51 20.43 -3.35
C LEU A 134 1.08 19.73 -4.58
N THR A 135 1.33 20.46 -5.66
CA THR A 135 1.96 19.93 -6.86
C THR A 135 3.38 19.43 -6.56
N VAL A 136 4.18 20.20 -5.81
CA VAL A 136 5.54 19.81 -5.42
C VAL A 136 5.52 18.63 -4.45
N ILE A 137 4.62 18.66 -3.46
CA ILE A 137 4.45 17.57 -2.48
C ILE A 137 4.06 16.27 -3.19
N HIS A 138 3.12 16.33 -4.13
CA HIS A 138 2.70 15.17 -4.91
C HIS A 138 3.83 14.61 -5.77
N ASP A 139 4.58 15.45 -6.52
CA ASP A 139 5.73 15.02 -7.32
C ASP A 139 6.77 14.33 -6.45
N PHE A 140 7.11 14.94 -5.30
CA PHE A 140 8.04 14.33 -4.36
C PHE A 140 7.54 12.98 -3.84
N ALA A 141 6.28 12.86 -3.46
CA ALA A 141 5.70 11.61 -2.95
C ALA A 141 5.73 10.49 -3.99
N VAL A 142 5.37 10.78 -5.25
CA VAL A 142 5.43 9.81 -6.35
C VAL A 142 6.86 9.32 -6.60
N ARG A 143 7.83 10.24 -6.61
CA ARG A 143 9.25 9.89 -6.81
C ARG A 143 9.83 9.14 -5.61
N ALA A 144 9.43 9.46 -4.39
CA ALA A 144 9.83 8.75 -3.18
C ALA A 144 9.31 7.30 -3.18
N ASP A 145 8.05 7.07 -3.62
CA ASP A 145 7.49 5.72 -3.82
C ASP A 145 8.32 4.92 -4.84
N ASP A 146 8.69 5.53 -5.97
CA ASP A 146 9.53 4.87 -6.98
C ASP A 146 10.91 4.47 -6.44
N VAL A 147 11.53 5.32 -5.62
CA VAL A 147 12.78 5.00 -4.91
C VAL A 147 12.58 3.80 -4.00
N MET A 148 11.55 3.81 -3.15
CA MET A 148 11.24 2.72 -2.23
C MET A 148 11.01 1.41 -2.98
N ARG A 149 10.21 1.44 -4.04
CA ARG A 149 9.93 0.28 -4.90
C ARG A 149 11.20 -0.31 -5.53
N LYS A 150 12.10 0.54 -6.03
CA LYS A 150 13.38 0.12 -6.61
C LYS A 150 14.30 -0.53 -5.57
N GLN A 151 14.40 0.05 -4.36
CA GLN A 151 15.21 -0.50 -3.29
C GLN A 151 14.66 -1.84 -2.79
N THR A 152 13.35 -1.95 -2.59
CA THR A 152 12.69 -3.19 -2.18
C THR A 152 12.94 -4.32 -3.19
N ARG A 153 12.85 -4.04 -4.49
CA ARG A 153 13.13 -5.05 -5.53
C ARG A 153 14.56 -5.55 -5.52
N ARG A 154 15.54 -4.74 -5.09
CA ARG A 154 16.93 -5.18 -4.95
C ARG A 154 17.09 -6.20 -3.84
N LEU A 155 16.37 -6.02 -2.72
CA LEU A 155 16.40 -6.94 -1.58
C LEU A 155 15.75 -8.30 -1.87
N TRP A 156 14.90 -8.40 -2.90
CA TRP A 156 14.19 -9.65 -3.24
C TRP A 156 14.81 -10.38 -4.45
N ARG A 157 15.90 -9.89 -5.01
CA ARG A 157 16.57 -10.50 -6.17
C ARG A 157 17.73 -11.43 -5.81
N ASP A 158 18.13 -11.45 -4.54
CA ASP A 158 19.12 -12.35 -3.95
C ASP A 158 18.40 -13.51 -3.21
#